data_ae856e691c48cc0d893095df0f4076bf
#
_entry.id   ae856e691c48cc0d893095df0f4076bf
#
_cell.length_a   1.000
_cell.length_b   1.000
_cell.length_c   1.000
_cell.angle_alpha   90.00
_cell.angle_beta   90.00
_cell.angle_gamma   90.00
#
_symmetry.space_group_name_H-M   'P 1'
#
loop_
_entity.id
_entity.type
_entity.pdbx_description
1 polymer ?
#
loop_
_entity_poly.entity_id
_entity_poly.type
_entity_poly.pdbx_seq_one_letter_code
_entity_poly.pdbx_strand_id
1 'polypeptide(L)'
;VRLTAGEAANETSVQSALSECVSLTVRRYLADIGDTEFGEGLHALVIREVEGPLLREVLAFHEGNQSRAAAALGINRATLRKKLAAHGIS
;
A
#
# COMPACT_ATOMS: atom_id res chain seq x y z
N VAL A 1 18.67 -0.37 20.60
CA VAL A 1 18.33 0.01 20.41
C VAL A 1 18.54 0.60 19.92
N ARG A 2 18.85 0.85 19.78
CA ARG A 2 18.78 1.31 19.55
C ARG A 2 18.51 2.17 19.00
N LEU A 3 18.93 2.92 18.49
CA LEU A 3 18.42 3.73 18.00
C LEU A 3 17.94 4.71 18.00
N THR A 4 18.93 6.15 17.38
CA THR A 4 17.78 6.31 17.83
C THR A 4 16.94 5.18 17.49
N ALA A 5 16.89 4.42 18.43
CA ALA A 5 16.21 3.20 18.33
C ALA A 5 14.75 3.40 18.03
N GLY A 6 14.21 4.55 18.40
CA GLY A 6 12.79 4.81 18.20
C GLY A 6 12.38 4.80 16.76
N GLU A 7 13.11 5.51 15.91
CA GLU A 7 12.78 5.55 14.50
C GLU A 7 12.94 4.21 13.81
N ALA A 8 14.03 3.54 14.13
CA ALA A 8 14.27 2.24 13.55
C ALA A 8 13.21 1.24 13.98
N ALA A 9 12.80 1.30 15.23
CA ALA A 9 11.78 0.42 15.74
C ALA A 9 10.44 0.67 15.05
N ASN A 10 10.09 1.94 14.83
CA ASN A 10 8.84 2.28 14.17
C ASN A 10 8.79 1.78 12.74
N GLU A 11 9.88 1.95 12.01
CA GLU A 11 9.98 1.46 10.65
C GLU A 11 9.81 -0.04 10.59
N THR A 12 10.51 -0.74 11.47
CA THR A 12 10.44 -2.19 11.53
C THR A 12 9.04 -2.65 11.90
N SER A 13 8.38 -1.95 12.82
CA SER A 13 7.03 -2.31 13.23
C SER A 13 6.05 -2.18 12.10
N VAL A 14 6.15 -1.09 11.31
CA VAL A 14 5.25 -0.90 10.18
C VAL A 14 5.47 -1.99 9.15
N GLN A 15 6.72 -2.30 8.84
CA GLN A 15 7.03 -3.34 7.87
C GLN A 15 6.52 -4.70 8.34
N SER A 16 6.70 -5.01 9.61
CA SER A 16 6.25 -6.28 10.15
C SER A 16 4.73 -6.38 10.13
N ALA A 17 4.04 -5.33 10.53
CA ALA A 17 2.59 -5.32 10.58
C ALA A 17 2.00 -5.48 9.18
N LEU A 18 2.54 -4.77 8.21
CA LEU A 18 2.03 -4.84 6.85
C LEU A 18 2.28 -6.21 6.24
N SER A 19 3.49 -6.72 6.42
CA SER A 19 3.86 -8.02 5.89
C SER A 19 2.98 -9.11 6.47
N GLU A 20 2.76 -9.06 7.78
CA GLU A 20 1.92 -10.05 8.45
C GLU A 20 0.48 -9.96 7.97
N CYS A 21 -0.04 -8.75 7.85
CA CYS A 21 -1.40 -8.55 7.39
C CYS A 21 -1.60 -9.12 6.00
N VAL A 22 -0.67 -8.84 5.10
CA VAL A 22 -0.76 -9.35 3.73
C VAL A 22 -0.67 -10.87 3.72
N SER A 23 0.25 -11.43 4.51
CA SER A 23 0.42 -12.89 4.57
C SER A 23 -0.86 -13.57 5.03
N LEU A 24 -1.46 -13.06 6.09
CA LEU A 24 -2.68 -13.66 6.63
C LEU A 24 -3.83 -13.53 5.65
N THR A 25 -3.94 -12.37 5.02
CA THR A 25 -5.02 -12.12 4.07
C THR A 25 -4.89 -13.03 2.85
N VAL A 26 -3.70 -13.14 2.31
CA VAL A 26 -3.47 -13.99 1.14
C VAL A 26 -3.71 -15.45 1.49
N ARG A 27 -3.26 -15.87 2.67
CA ARG A 27 -3.50 -17.25 3.10
C ARG A 27 -4.99 -17.56 3.17
N ARG A 28 -5.77 -16.60 3.68
CA ARG A 28 -7.22 -16.76 3.76
C ARG A 28 -7.85 -16.86 2.37
N TYR A 29 -7.42 -16.00 1.45
CA TYR A 29 -7.91 -16.06 0.08
C TYR A 29 -7.63 -17.43 -0.53
N LEU A 30 -6.41 -17.93 -0.37
CA LEU A 30 -6.04 -19.19 -0.95
C LEU A 30 -6.83 -20.36 -0.35
N ALA A 31 -7.10 -20.29 0.96
CA ALA A 31 -7.89 -21.32 1.62
C ALA A 31 -9.32 -21.33 1.14
N ASP A 32 -9.91 -20.14 0.92
CA ASP A 32 -11.30 -20.05 0.53
C ASP A 32 -11.53 -20.31 -0.95
N ILE A 33 -10.61 -19.83 -1.80
CA ILE A 33 -10.82 -19.84 -3.24
C ILE A 33 -10.01 -20.95 -3.92
N GLY A 34 -8.90 -21.32 -3.32
CA GLY A 34 -8.05 -22.39 -3.84
C GLY A 34 -7.35 -21.96 -5.12
N ASP A 35 -7.45 -22.80 -6.13
CA ASP A 35 -6.76 -22.58 -7.39
C ASP A 35 -7.56 -21.74 -8.37
N THR A 36 -8.63 -21.11 -7.92
CA THR A 36 -9.44 -20.29 -8.80
C THR A 36 -8.60 -19.19 -9.42
N GLU A 37 -8.75 -19.02 -10.71
CA GLU A 37 -8.01 -17.98 -11.41
C GLU A 37 -8.66 -16.63 -11.18
N PHE A 38 -7.82 -15.63 -10.94
CA PHE A 38 -8.27 -14.25 -10.86
C PHE A 38 -8.09 -13.61 -12.23
N GLY A 39 -9.01 -12.75 -12.64
CA GLY A 39 -9.00 -12.19 -13.97
C GLY A 39 -7.67 -11.55 -14.34
N GLU A 40 -7.10 -10.78 -13.44
CA GLU A 40 -5.83 -10.09 -13.71
C GLU A 40 -4.68 -10.70 -12.91
N GLY A 41 -4.92 -11.80 -12.20
CA GLY A 41 -3.91 -12.46 -11.41
C GLY A 41 -3.89 -11.97 -9.96
N LEU A 42 -3.45 -12.86 -9.08
CA LEU A 42 -3.44 -12.55 -7.66
C LEU A 42 -2.46 -11.43 -7.32
N HIS A 43 -1.32 -11.40 -7.99
CA HIS A 43 -0.34 -10.34 -7.73
C HIS A 43 -0.94 -8.96 -7.99
N ALA A 44 -1.57 -8.79 -9.15
CA ALA A 44 -2.17 -7.50 -9.49
C ALA A 44 -3.29 -7.14 -8.52
N LEU A 45 -4.08 -8.13 -8.12
CA LEU A 45 -5.17 -7.90 -7.18
C LEU A 45 -4.64 -7.41 -5.82
N VAL A 46 -3.65 -8.10 -5.28
CA VAL A 46 -3.10 -7.74 -3.97
C VAL A 46 -2.45 -6.35 -4.01
N ILE A 47 -1.68 -6.09 -5.06
CA ILE A 47 -1.01 -4.79 -5.19
C ILE A 47 -2.05 -3.68 -5.25
N ARG A 48 -3.12 -3.87 -6.02
CA ARG A 48 -4.16 -2.86 -6.13
C ARG A 48 -4.87 -2.64 -4.79
N GLU A 49 -5.14 -3.73 -4.07
CA GLU A 49 -5.83 -3.62 -2.78
C GLU A 49 -5.01 -2.92 -1.72
N VAL A 50 -3.69 -3.05 -1.79
CA VAL A 50 -2.79 -2.36 -0.87
C VAL A 50 -2.58 -0.91 -1.31
N GLU A 51 -2.45 -0.69 -2.60
CA GLU A 51 -2.13 0.64 -3.13
C GLU A 51 -3.25 1.64 -2.91
N GLY A 52 -4.50 1.22 -3.09
CA GLY A 52 -5.63 2.15 -2.92
C GLY A 52 -5.65 2.83 -1.57
N PRO A 53 -5.71 2.08 -0.48
CA PRO A 53 -5.67 2.69 0.85
C PRO A 53 -4.41 3.50 1.11
N LEU A 54 -3.26 3.00 0.62
CA LEU A 54 -2.00 3.73 0.79
C LEU A 54 -2.09 5.13 0.18
N LEU A 55 -2.57 5.21 -1.05
CA LEU A 55 -2.68 6.50 -1.73
C LEU A 55 -3.66 7.42 -1.03
N ARG A 56 -4.81 6.88 -0.61
CA ARG A 56 -5.82 7.69 0.07
C ARG A 56 -5.29 8.28 1.37
N GLU A 57 -4.60 7.44 2.16
CA GLU A 57 -4.11 7.90 3.45
C GLU A 57 -3.02 8.94 3.32
N VAL A 58 -2.09 8.74 2.39
CA VAL A 58 -1.01 9.70 2.21
C VAL A 58 -1.53 11.00 1.65
N LEU A 59 -2.47 10.94 0.69
CA LEU A 59 -3.05 12.14 0.12
C LEU A 59 -3.82 12.92 1.18
N ALA A 60 -4.58 12.23 2.01
CA ALA A 60 -5.34 12.88 3.09
C ALA A 60 -4.40 13.52 4.11
N PHE A 61 -3.32 12.84 4.43
CA PHE A 61 -2.35 13.38 5.38
C PHE A 61 -1.77 14.70 4.89
N HIS A 62 -1.61 14.85 3.58
CA HIS A 62 -1.08 16.07 2.98
C HIS A 62 -2.19 16.99 2.45
N GLU A 63 -3.40 16.77 2.94
CA GLU A 63 -4.54 17.65 2.65
C GLU A 63 -4.82 17.81 1.17
N GLY A 64 -4.63 16.75 0.41
CA GLY A 64 -4.89 16.75 -1.01
C GLY A 64 -3.76 17.31 -1.87
N ASN A 65 -2.64 17.65 -1.25
CA ASN A 65 -1.50 18.19 -1.98
C ASN A 65 -0.75 17.05 -2.67
N GLN A 66 -0.98 16.92 -3.97
CA GLN A 66 -0.42 15.81 -4.73
C GLN A 66 1.10 15.84 -4.81
N SER A 67 1.68 17.04 -4.89
CA SER A 67 3.13 17.14 -4.95
C SER A 67 3.78 16.63 -3.68
N ARG A 68 3.22 16.99 -2.52
CA ARG A 68 3.76 16.51 -1.25
C ARG A 68 3.51 15.03 -1.06
N ALA A 69 2.32 14.57 -1.45
CA ALA A 69 2.00 13.16 -1.34
C ALA A 69 2.95 12.31 -2.21
N ALA A 70 3.21 12.76 -3.42
CA ALA A 70 4.12 12.04 -4.32
C ALA A 70 5.52 11.97 -3.72
N ALA A 71 5.99 13.07 -3.15
CA ALA A 71 7.30 13.10 -2.51
C ALA A 71 7.37 12.11 -1.36
N ALA A 72 6.32 12.07 -0.54
CA ALA A 72 6.26 11.15 0.59
C ALA A 72 6.26 9.70 0.12
N LEU A 73 5.60 9.42 -1.00
CA LEU A 73 5.52 8.08 -1.54
C LEU A 73 6.77 7.67 -2.31
N GLY A 74 7.63 8.64 -2.66
CA GLY A 74 8.83 8.33 -3.42
C GLY A 74 8.57 8.16 -4.89
N ILE A 75 7.51 8.74 -5.42
CA ILE A 75 7.18 8.68 -6.84
C ILE A 75 7.00 10.09 -7.37
N ASN A 76 6.97 10.25 -8.69
CA ASN A 76 6.76 11.58 -9.23
C ASN A 76 5.25 11.89 -9.29
N ARG A 77 4.94 13.17 -9.44
CA ARG A 77 3.55 13.62 -9.40
C ARG A 77 2.73 13.04 -10.54
N ALA A 78 3.31 12.92 -11.71
CA ALA A 78 2.57 12.36 -12.86
C ALA A 78 2.19 10.92 -12.60
N THR A 79 3.10 10.13 -12.02
CA THR A 79 2.81 8.76 -11.66
C THR A 79 1.71 8.70 -10.62
N LEU A 80 1.77 9.58 -9.61
CA LEU A 80 0.73 9.61 -8.60
C LEU A 80 -0.63 9.91 -9.19
N ARG A 81 -0.70 10.88 -10.10
CA ARG A 81 -1.96 11.23 -10.72
C ARG A 81 -2.57 10.05 -11.49
N LYS A 82 -1.73 9.33 -12.22
CA LYS A 82 -2.21 8.15 -12.93
C LYS A 82 -2.74 7.09 -11.97
N LYS A 83 -2.03 6.88 -10.88
CA LYS A 83 -2.46 5.89 -9.89
C LYS A 83 -3.75 6.30 -9.21
N LEU A 84 -3.89 7.57 -8.89
CA LEU A 84 -5.13 8.07 -8.29
C LEU A 84 -6.31 7.85 -9.24
N ALA A 85 -6.11 8.14 -10.51
CA ALA A 85 -7.15 7.93 -11.51
C ALA A 85 -7.52 6.45 -11.61
N ALA A 86 -6.52 5.59 -11.60
CA ALA A 86 -6.75 4.15 -11.71
C ALA A 86 -7.55 3.62 -10.52
N HIS A 87 -7.40 4.24 -9.35
CA HIS A 87 -8.12 3.83 -8.16
C HIS A 87 -9.39 4.63 -7.93
N GLY A 88 -9.72 5.55 -8.82
CA GLY A 88 -10.91 6.38 -8.66
C GLY A 88 -10.82 7.35 -7.50
N ILE A 89 -9.63 7.80 -7.17
CA ILE A 89 -9.40 8.74 -6.07
C ILE A 89 -9.20 10.13 -6.65
N SER A 90 -9.87 11.11 -6.05
CA SER A 90 -9.75 12.50 -6.50
C SER A 90 -8.79 13.29 -5.64
#